data_1eeed8f805ca73df254646ca45f8bf1a
#
_entry.id   1eeed8f805ca73df254646ca45f8bf1a
#
_cell.length_a   1.000
_cell.length_b   1.000
_cell.length_c   1.000
_cell.angle_alpha   90.00
_cell.angle_beta   90.00
_cell.angle_gamma   90.00
#
_symmetry.space_group_name_H-M   'P 1'
#
loop_
_entity.id
_entity.type
_entity.pdbx_description
1 polymer ?
#
loop_
_entity_poly.entity_id
_entity_poly.type
_entity_poly.pdbx_seq_one_letter_code
_entity_poly.pdbx_strand_id
1 'polypeptide(L)'
;MSTASLNTYRNQPDESGRFGIHGGRFVAETLMPLILNVESAYKSACADKDFAAELAYYQKHYIGRPSPLYFAERLTSYFGGAKLYLKRDELNHTGAHKINNVIGQALLAKRMGKTKIIAETGAGQHGVATATACALFNMECEVFMGAEDVERQRPNVERMRLLGAKIHPVTAGTGTLKDAMNEALRYWVTNAETHFYIIGTVAGPHPYPQMVRDFQSVIGTEAREQIIEAEGRLPDKIVACIGGGSNAMGLFYPFLDDKDVEIYGVEAAGKGIPSGLHAASLTGGQPGILHGNRTYLLQNDDGQITDAHSISAGLDYPGIGPEHSWLHDTGRVNYVSATDDEALVAFQLCARQEGIIPALEPSHALAYVSTMIGDMSADQIVILNMCGRGDKDLGAVLPMLDKLGRL
;
A
#
# COMPACT_ATOMS: atom_id res chain seq x y z
N MET A 1 -1.27 -41.62 -9.75
CA MET A 1 -0.72 -40.98 -8.56
C MET A 1 -1.11 -39.49 -8.65
N SER A 2 -2.04 -39.07 -7.82
CA SER A 2 -2.46 -37.67 -7.75
C SER A 2 -1.28 -36.86 -7.23
N THR A 3 -0.70 -36.01 -8.05
CA THR A 3 0.19 -34.95 -7.57
C THR A 3 -0.68 -34.01 -6.77
N ALA A 4 -0.71 -34.18 -5.44
CA ALA A 4 -1.22 -33.17 -4.56
C ALA A 4 -0.56 -31.86 -4.96
N SER A 5 -1.33 -30.88 -5.44
CA SER A 5 -0.84 -29.54 -5.69
C SER A 5 -0.22 -29.05 -4.38
N LEU A 6 1.10 -28.79 -4.41
CA LEU A 6 1.76 -28.13 -3.30
C LEU A 6 0.92 -26.90 -2.94
N ASN A 7 0.48 -26.84 -1.68
CA ASN A 7 -0.32 -25.73 -1.16
C ASN A 7 0.58 -24.51 -1.14
N THR A 8 0.60 -23.73 -2.25
CA THR A 8 1.44 -22.56 -2.38
C THR A 8 0.72 -21.36 -1.77
N TYR A 9 1.47 -20.40 -1.21
CA TYR A 9 0.95 -19.13 -0.71
C TYR A 9 0.29 -18.29 -1.80
N ARG A 10 0.61 -18.55 -3.07
CA ARG A 10 0.09 -17.81 -4.24
C ARG A 10 -1.26 -18.33 -4.74
N ASN A 11 -1.79 -19.42 -4.18
CA ASN A 11 -3.08 -20.00 -4.57
C ASN A 11 -4.29 -19.34 -3.89
N GLN A 12 -4.09 -18.24 -3.16
CA GLN A 12 -5.15 -17.50 -2.49
C GLN A 12 -5.57 -16.25 -3.28
N PRO A 13 -6.80 -15.75 -3.09
CA PRO A 13 -7.87 -16.27 -2.23
C PRO A 13 -8.59 -17.48 -2.85
N ASP A 14 -9.41 -18.14 -2.03
CA ASP A 14 -10.35 -19.16 -2.51
C ASP A 14 -11.49 -18.55 -3.36
N GLU A 15 -12.39 -19.37 -3.91
CA GLU A 15 -13.52 -18.93 -4.75
C GLU A 15 -14.50 -18.00 -4.02
N SER A 16 -14.56 -18.04 -2.68
CA SER A 16 -15.36 -17.13 -1.87
C SER A 16 -14.65 -15.80 -1.54
N GLY A 17 -13.42 -15.63 -2.03
CA GLY A 17 -12.60 -14.45 -1.77
C GLY A 17 -11.94 -14.44 -0.41
N ARG A 18 -11.66 -15.63 0.16
CA ARG A 18 -11.07 -15.76 1.49
C ARG A 18 -9.61 -16.19 1.42
N PHE A 19 -8.83 -15.65 2.34
CA PHE A 19 -7.48 -16.04 2.70
C PHE A 19 -7.56 -16.74 4.08
N GLY A 20 -7.79 -18.05 4.10
CA GLY A 20 -8.14 -18.76 5.34
C GLY A 20 -9.46 -18.23 5.94
N ILE A 21 -9.40 -17.69 7.15
CA ILE A 21 -10.58 -17.08 7.82
C ILE A 21 -10.79 -15.60 7.44
N HIS A 22 -9.80 -14.96 6.79
CA HIS A 22 -9.82 -13.53 6.44
C HIS A 22 -10.39 -13.27 5.04
N GLY A 23 -10.68 -12.02 4.71
CA GLY A 23 -11.27 -11.63 3.43
C GLY A 23 -12.79 -11.76 3.39
N GLY A 24 -13.32 -12.17 2.25
CA GLY A 24 -14.76 -12.32 2.01
C GLY A 24 -15.46 -11.04 1.56
N ARG A 25 -16.80 -11.03 1.60
CA ARG A 25 -17.67 -9.91 1.16
C ARG A 25 -18.66 -9.56 2.26
N PHE A 26 -18.29 -8.64 3.15
CA PHE A 26 -19.14 -8.16 4.25
C PHE A 26 -19.72 -6.79 3.89
N VAL A 27 -20.65 -6.79 2.93
CA VAL A 27 -21.29 -5.59 2.40
C VAL A 27 -22.81 -5.69 2.49
N ALA A 28 -23.50 -4.55 2.38
CA ALA A 28 -24.96 -4.53 2.30
C ALA A 28 -25.42 -5.27 1.03
N GLU A 29 -26.59 -5.91 1.10
CA GLU A 29 -27.17 -6.70 0.01
C GLU A 29 -27.33 -5.90 -1.28
N THR A 30 -27.64 -4.61 -1.15
CA THR A 30 -27.78 -3.68 -2.28
C THR A 30 -26.50 -3.47 -3.08
N LEU A 31 -25.32 -3.67 -2.46
CA LEU A 31 -24.01 -3.55 -3.10
C LEU A 31 -23.53 -4.87 -3.73
N MET A 32 -24.07 -6.00 -3.30
CA MET A 32 -23.60 -7.32 -3.72
C MET A 32 -23.65 -7.53 -5.26
N PRO A 33 -24.72 -7.17 -5.98
CA PRO A 33 -24.75 -7.31 -7.44
C PRO A 33 -23.60 -6.56 -8.14
N LEU A 34 -23.26 -5.35 -7.64
CA LEU A 34 -22.16 -4.57 -8.19
C LEU A 34 -20.80 -5.23 -7.90
N ILE A 35 -20.58 -5.71 -6.68
CA ILE A 35 -19.36 -6.42 -6.31
C ILE A 35 -19.14 -7.66 -7.20
N LEU A 36 -20.18 -8.46 -7.43
CA LEU A 36 -20.12 -9.62 -8.31
C LEU A 36 -19.85 -9.23 -9.78
N ASN A 37 -20.41 -8.12 -10.24
CA ASN A 37 -20.13 -7.58 -11.56
C ASN A 37 -18.67 -7.12 -11.70
N VAL A 38 -18.12 -6.43 -10.69
CA VAL A 38 -16.70 -6.05 -10.65
C VAL A 38 -15.80 -7.30 -10.68
N GLU A 39 -16.13 -8.34 -9.92
CA GLU A 39 -15.38 -9.60 -9.90
C GLU A 39 -15.39 -10.27 -11.28
N SER A 40 -16.57 -10.38 -11.91
CA SER A 40 -16.72 -10.96 -13.25
C SER A 40 -15.92 -10.18 -14.30
N ALA A 41 -16.02 -8.85 -14.29
CA ALA A 41 -15.29 -7.98 -15.20
C ALA A 41 -13.76 -8.11 -14.99
N TYR A 42 -13.32 -8.15 -13.74
CA TYR A 42 -11.92 -8.34 -13.38
C TYR A 42 -11.37 -9.70 -13.87
N LYS A 43 -12.08 -10.80 -13.60
CA LYS A 43 -11.72 -12.15 -14.10
C LYS A 43 -11.61 -12.19 -15.63
N SER A 44 -12.56 -11.55 -16.33
CA SER A 44 -12.55 -11.44 -17.78
C SER A 44 -11.34 -10.61 -18.27
N ALA A 45 -11.03 -9.48 -17.60
CA ALA A 45 -9.90 -8.63 -17.95
C ALA A 45 -8.55 -9.35 -17.74
N CYS A 46 -8.40 -10.14 -16.66
CA CYS A 46 -7.18 -10.93 -16.41
C CYS A 46 -6.93 -12.01 -17.49
N ALA A 47 -7.98 -12.53 -18.12
CA ALA A 47 -7.88 -13.52 -19.19
C ALA A 47 -7.69 -12.88 -20.58
N ASP A 48 -7.83 -11.57 -20.69
CA ASP A 48 -7.80 -10.84 -21.96
C ASP A 48 -6.41 -10.29 -22.27
N LYS A 49 -5.84 -10.75 -23.39
CA LYS A 49 -4.52 -10.31 -23.87
C LYS A 49 -4.48 -8.83 -24.25
N ASP A 50 -5.60 -8.27 -24.74
CA ASP A 50 -5.67 -6.86 -25.11
C ASP A 50 -5.67 -5.97 -23.86
N PHE A 51 -6.31 -6.41 -22.76
CA PHE A 51 -6.20 -5.73 -21.47
C PHE A 51 -4.76 -5.76 -20.94
N ALA A 52 -4.12 -6.92 -20.99
CA ALA A 52 -2.74 -7.05 -20.53
C ALA A 52 -1.79 -6.17 -21.35
N ALA A 53 -1.97 -6.11 -22.67
CA ALA A 53 -1.17 -5.25 -23.56
C ALA A 53 -1.42 -3.76 -23.30
N GLU A 54 -2.68 -3.33 -23.11
CA GLU A 54 -3.02 -1.94 -22.78
C GLU A 54 -2.46 -1.54 -21.42
N LEU A 55 -2.55 -2.40 -20.40
CA LEU A 55 -1.95 -2.15 -19.09
C LEU A 55 -0.43 -2.03 -19.18
N ALA A 56 0.24 -2.95 -19.88
CA ALA A 56 1.69 -2.92 -20.09
C ALA A 56 2.14 -1.65 -20.83
N TYR A 57 1.36 -1.18 -21.81
CA TYR A 57 1.61 0.07 -22.50
C TYR A 57 1.64 1.26 -21.52
N TYR A 58 0.62 1.39 -20.65
CA TYR A 58 0.57 2.48 -19.67
C TYR A 58 1.63 2.32 -18.57
N GLN A 59 1.93 1.11 -18.13
CA GLN A 59 3.03 0.85 -17.19
C GLN A 59 4.34 1.39 -17.75
N LYS A 60 4.67 1.09 -19.00
CA LYS A 60 5.92 1.50 -19.64
C LYS A 60 5.95 2.98 -20.00
N HIS A 61 4.93 3.48 -20.69
CA HIS A 61 4.98 4.78 -21.36
C HIS A 61 4.37 5.92 -20.54
N TYR A 62 3.58 5.62 -19.53
CA TYR A 62 2.92 6.63 -18.69
C TYR A 62 3.40 6.59 -17.23
N ILE A 63 3.47 5.41 -16.63
CA ILE A 63 3.96 5.26 -15.25
C ILE A 63 5.48 5.39 -15.19
N GLY A 64 6.19 4.94 -16.24
CA GLY A 64 7.66 4.98 -16.31
C GLY A 64 8.33 3.72 -15.76
N ARG A 65 7.63 2.58 -15.84
CA ARG A 65 8.19 1.29 -15.39
C ARG A 65 9.08 0.65 -16.46
N PRO A 66 10.03 -0.23 -16.07
CA PRO A 66 10.29 -0.70 -14.71
C PRO A 66 10.90 0.38 -13.80
N SER A 67 10.46 0.43 -12.52
CA SER A 67 11.13 1.28 -11.53
C SER A 67 12.53 0.72 -11.26
N PRO A 68 13.57 1.57 -11.07
CA PRO A 68 14.90 1.08 -10.80
C PRO A 68 14.99 0.27 -9.50
N LEU A 69 15.85 -0.75 -9.49
CA LEU A 69 16.40 -1.34 -8.27
C LEU A 69 17.80 -0.74 -8.06
N TYR A 70 17.93 0.14 -7.08
CA TYR A 70 19.12 0.95 -6.84
C TYR A 70 19.95 0.38 -5.69
N PHE A 71 21.23 0.11 -5.91
CA PHE A 71 22.15 -0.24 -4.85
C PHE A 71 22.49 1.00 -4.02
N ALA A 72 22.06 1.02 -2.77
CA ALA A 72 22.26 2.13 -1.85
C ALA A 72 23.67 2.03 -1.21
N GLU A 73 24.69 2.40 -1.98
CA GLU A 73 26.09 2.20 -1.62
C GLU A 73 26.47 2.91 -0.32
N ARG A 74 26.01 4.15 -0.13
CA ARG A 74 26.36 4.93 1.06
C ARG A 74 25.63 4.45 2.31
N LEU A 75 24.36 4.05 2.19
CA LEU A 75 23.64 3.42 3.30
C LEU A 75 24.25 2.06 3.65
N THR A 76 24.60 1.24 2.65
CA THR A 76 25.30 -0.03 2.85
C THR A 76 26.62 0.19 3.62
N SER A 77 27.44 1.14 3.19
CA SER A 77 28.69 1.48 3.86
C SER A 77 28.47 2.06 5.26
N TYR A 78 27.42 2.86 5.47
CA TYR A 78 27.07 3.43 6.75
C TYR A 78 26.67 2.36 7.78
N PHE A 79 25.89 1.37 7.38
CA PHE A 79 25.45 0.28 8.25
C PHE A 79 26.53 -0.78 8.47
N GLY A 80 27.39 -1.05 7.46
CA GLY A 80 28.51 -1.95 7.54
C GLY A 80 28.19 -3.46 7.49
N GLY A 81 26.95 -3.83 7.12
CA GLY A 81 26.50 -5.22 7.02
C GLY A 81 26.14 -5.61 5.59
N ALA A 82 24.92 -6.15 5.40
CA ALA A 82 24.42 -6.60 4.12
C ALA A 82 24.27 -5.49 3.09
N LYS A 83 24.26 -5.85 1.81
CA LYS A 83 23.96 -4.96 0.69
C LYS A 83 22.50 -4.51 0.75
N LEU A 84 22.26 -3.19 0.72
CA LEU A 84 20.92 -2.61 0.68
C LEU A 84 20.57 -2.18 -0.73
N TYR A 85 19.47 -2.70 -1.26
CA TYR A 85 18.87 -2.30 -2.52
C TYR A 85 17.53 -1.59 -2.27
N LEU A 86 17.29 -0.49 -2.94
CA LEU A 86 16.04 0.27 -2.89
C LEU A 86 15.25 0.05 -4.17
N LYS A 87 14.04 -0.52 -4.06
CA LYS A 87 13.09 -0.57 -5.18
C LYS A 87 12.41 0.79 -5.27
N ARG A 88 12.75 1.57 -6.30
CA ARG A 88 12.52 3.00 -6.43
C ARG A 88 11.14 3.35 -7.00
N ASP A 89 10.05 2.91 -6.35
CA ASP A 89 8.68 3.20 -6.81
C ASP A 89 8.25 4.66 -6.60
N GLU A 90 8.98 5.43 -5.82
CA GLU A 90 8.80 6.88 -5.69
C GLU A 90 9.16 7.65 -6.97
N LEU A 91 9.84 7.01 -7.91
CA LEU A 91 10.15 7.58 -9.23
C LEU A 91 9.04 7.38 -10.26
N ASN A 92 8.04 6.56 -9.96
CA ASN A 92 6.87 6.40 -10.81
C ASN A 92 6.14 7.73 -11.00
N HIS A 93 5.44 7.87 -12.13
CA HIS A 93 4.53 9.00 -12.32
C HIS A 93 3.59 9.15 -11.12
N THR A 94 3.34 10.37 -10.67
CA THR A 94 2.68 10.77 -9.42
C THR A 94 3.54 10.68 -8.15
N GLY A 95 4.68 10.01 -8.17
CA GLY A 95 5.65 9.98 -7.07
C GLY A 95 5.42 8.89 -6.03
N ALA A 96 4.70 7.81 -6.38
CA ALA A 96 4.44 6.67 -5.49
C ALA A 96 3.96 5.43 -6.27
N HIS A 97 3.89 4.27 -5.58
CA HIS A 97 3.40 3.00 -6.11
C HIS A 97 1.91 3.01 -6.49
N LYS A 98 1.11 3.94 -5.96
CA LYS A 98 -0.36 3.95 -6.10
C LYS A 98 -0.84 3.94 -7.55
N ILE A 99 -0.11 4.58 -8.44
CA ILE A 99 -0.48 4.69 -9.87
C ILE A 99 -0.55 3.31 -10.56
N ASN A 100 0.20 2.30 -10.11
CA ASN A 100 0.16 0.95 -10.69
C ASN A 100 -1.24 0.36 -10.59
N ASN A 101 -1.78 0.34 -9.38
CA ASN A 101 -3.12 -0.15 -9.09
C ASN A 101 -4.20 0.72 -9.76
N VAL A 102 -4.06 2.03 -9.66
CA VAL A 102 -5.09 2.97 -10.16
C VAL A 102 -5.25 2.87 -11.68
N ILE A 103 -4.18 2.75 -12.45
CA ILE A 103 -4.29 2.56 -13.91
C ILE A 103 -5.01 1.24 -14.22
N GLY A 104 -4.69 0.14 -13.52
CA GLY A 104 -5.37 -1.13 -13.71
C GLY A 104 -6.88 -1.05 -13.43
N GLN A 105 -7.27 -0.45 -12.31
CA GLN A 105 -8.68 -0.27 -11.97
C GLN A 105 -9.40 0.73 -12.89
N ALA A 106 -8.75 1.80 -13.32
CA ALA A 106 -9.34 2.77 -14.25
C ALA A 106 -9.59 2.15 -15.65
N LEU A 107 -8.66 1.33 -16.14
CA LEU A 107 -8.87 0.54 -17.37
C LEU A 107 -10.03 -0.45 -17.24
N LEU A 108 -10.15 -1.10 -16.08
CA LEU A 108 -11.29 -1.98 -15.79
C LEU A 108 -12.60 -1.20 -15.77
N ALA A 109 -12.65 -0.04 -15.09
CA ALA A 109 -13.81 0.84 -15.05
C ALA A 109 -14.24 1.29 -16.46
N LYS A 110 -13.26 1.67 -17.30
CA LYS A 110 -13.48 2.03 -18.71
C LYS A 110 -14.14 0.88 -19.50
N ARG A 111 -13.65 -0.36 -19.32
CA ARG A 111 -14.23 -1.55 -19.96
C ARG A 111 -15.64 -1.88 -19.46
N MET A 112 -15.94 -1.56 -18.22
CA MET A 112 -17.30 -1.67 -17.64
C MET A 112 -18.22 -0.52 -18.06
N GLY A 113 -17.77 0.41 -18.90
CA GLY A 113 -18.55 1.58 -19.33
C GLY A 113 -18.76 2.64 -18.25
N LYS A 114 -17.97 2.60 -17.16
CA LYS A 114 -18.07 3.59 -16.09
C LYS A 114 -17.25 4.83 -16.43
N THR A 115 -17.87 6.00 -16.23
CA THR A 115 -17.25 7.32 -16.51
C THR A 115 -17.10 8.18 -15.27
N LYS A 116 -17.62 7.70 -14.13
CA LYS A 116 -17.56 8.39 -12.85
C LYS A 116 -16.81 7.53 -11.84
N ILE A 117 -15.79 8.12 -11.25
CA ILE A 117 -14.88 7.44 -10.33
C ILE A 117 -14.97 8.07 -8.95
N ILE A 118 -15.04 7.22 -7.93
CA ILE A 118 -14.86 7.58 -6.54
C ILE A 118 -13.56 6.98 -6.01
N ALA A 119 -12.90 7.68 -5.11
CA ALA A 119 -11.75 7.18 -4.35
C ALA A 119 -11.72 7.77 -2.94
N GLU A 120 -11.10 7.05 -2.02
CA GLU A 120 -10.67 7.56 -0.72
C GLU A 120 -9.20 7.93 -0.76
N THR A 121 -8.76 8.77 0.18
CA THR A 121 -7.32 9.01 0.37
C THR A 121 -7.02 9.53 1.77
N GLY A 122 -5.86 9.15 2.33
CA GLY A 122 -5.27 9.70 3.55
C GLY A 122 -4.13 10.65 3.20
N ALA A 123 -2.93 10.12 2.93
CA ALA A 123 -1.75 10.90 2.53
C ALA A 123 -1.93 11.67 1.18
N GLY A 124 -3.04 11.49 0.50
CA GLY A 124 -3.32 12.15 -0.78
C GLY A 124 -2.74 11.44 -2.01
N GLN A 125 -1.80 10.52 -1.85
CA GLN A 125 -1.13 9.88 -2.99
C GLN A 125 -2.08 9.01 -3.83
N HIS A 126 -3.03 8.30 -3.20
CA HIS A 126 -4.04 7.55 -3.92
C HIS A 126 -5.00 8.49 -4.67
N GLY A 127 -5.46 9.55 -4.01
CA GLY A 127 -6.30 10.58 -4.64
C GLY A 127 -5.63 11.25 -5.84
N VAL A 128 -4.34 11.60 -5.73
CA VAL A 128 -3.57 12.16 -6.86
C VAL A 128 -3.45 11.15 -7.99
N ALA A 129 -3.15 9.89 -7.71
CA ALA A 129 -3.08 8.85 -8.73
C ALA A 129 -4.43 8.65 -9.43
N THR A 130 -5.54 8.64 -8.67
CA THR A 130 -6.90 8.50 -9.21
C THR A 130 -7.28 9.72 -10.06
N ALA A 131 -7.05 10.94 -9.57
CA ALA A 131 -7.31 12.15 -10.34
C ALA A 131 -6.49 12.17 -11.64
N THR A 132 -5.23 11.70 -11.60
CA THR A 132 -4.35 11.60 -12.76
C THR A 132 -4.91 10.61 -13.80
N ALA A 133 -5.33 9.42 -13.38
CA ALA A 133 -5.93 8.44 -14.30
C ALA A 133 -7.28 8.92 -14.85
N CYS A 134 -8.10 9.58 -14.04
CA CYS A 134 -9.37 10.16 -14.48
C CYS A 134 -9.16 11.25 -15.54
N ALA A 135 -8.17 12.13 -15.35
CA ALA A 135 -7.79 13.12 -16.35
C ALA A 135 -7.31 12.45 -17.65
N LEU A 136 -6.48 11.41 -17.55
CA LEU A 136 -5.97 10.65 -18.69
C LEU A 136 -7.09 10.00 -19.50
N PHE A 137 -8.08 9.41 -18.83
CA PHE A 137 -9.17 8.63 -19.47
C PHE A 137 -10.47 9.43 -19.66
N ASN A 138 -10.44 10.75 -19.40
CA ASN A 138 -11.62 11.64 -19.48
C ASN A 138 -12.80 11.13 -18.63
N MET A 139 -12.53 10.85 -17.34
CA MET A 139 -13.52 10.40 -16.36
C MET A 139 -13.76 11.49 -15.30
N GLU A 140 -14.98 11.58 -14.79
CA GLU A 140 -15.28 12.40 -13.60
C GLU A 140 -14.65 11.76 -12.35
N CYS A 141 -14.08 12.58 -11.46
CA CYS A 141 -13.35 12.12 -10.28
C CYS A 141 -13.85 12.80 -9.01
N GLU A 142 -14.32 12.00 -8.05
CA GLU A 142 -14.69 12.44 -6.71
C GLU A 142 -13.83 11.75 -5.67
N VAL A 143 -13.11 12.53 -4.85
CA VAL A 143 -12.18 12.01 -3.85
C VAL A 143 -12.65 12.39 -2.45
N PHE A 144 -12.83 11.39 -1.60
CA PHE A 144 -13.14 11.54 -0.18
C PHE A 144 -11.84 11.55 0.62
N MET A 145 -11.65 12.57 1.45
CA MET A 145 -10.45 12.76 2.25
C MET A 145 -10.82 13.30 3.62
N GLY A 146 -10.25 12.74 4.68
CA GLY A 146 -10.48 13.26 6.02
C GLY A 146 -10.09 14.73 6.13
N ALA A 147 -10.87 15.52 6.87
CA ALA A 147 -10.63 16.97 7.00
C ALA A 147 -9.27 17.25 7.64
N GLU A 148 -8.83 16.44 8.59
CA GLU A 148 -7.49 16.50 9.19
C GLU A 148 -6.39 16.23 8.13
N ASP A 149 -6.59 15.22 7.28
CA ASP A 149 -5.66 14.87 6.22
C ASP A 149 -5.61 15.93 5.11
N VAL A 150 -6.73 16.61 4.81
CA VAL A 150 -6.76 17.72 3.85
C VAL A 150 -5.81 18.84 4.26
N GLU A 151 -5.75 19.17 5.54
CA GLU A 151 -4.82 20.19 6.06
C GLU A 151 -3.36 19.66 6.09
N ARG A 152 -3.14 18.45 6.58
CA ARG A 152 -1.80 17.84 6.66
C ARG A 152 -1.15 17.67 5.29
N GLN A 153 -1.93 17.38 4.24
CA GLN A 153 -1.47 16.98 2.91
C GLN A 153 -1.90 17.95 1.80
N ARG A 154 -1.97 19.23 2.14
CA ARG A 154 -2.40 20.31 1.24
C ARG A 154 -1.76 20.29 -0.16
N PRO A 155 -0.45 20.01 -0.35
CA PRO A 155 0.14 19.94 -1.68
C PRO A 155 -0.52 18.88 -2.60
N ASN A 156 -0.92 17.74 -2.04
CA ASN A 156 -1.63 16.72 -2.81
C ASN A 156 -3.09 17.12 -3.09
N VAL A 157 -3.74 17.83 -2.18
CA VAL A 157 -5.10 18.39 -2.42
C VAL A 157 -5.08 19.35 -3.60
N GLU A 158 -4.10 20.24 -3.67
CA GLU A 158 -3.92 21.19 -4.78
C GLU A 158 -3.65 20.49 -6.11
N ARG A 159 -2.84 19.43 -6.09
CA ARG A 159 -2.60 18.59 -7.28
C ARG A 159 -3.89 17.91 -7.77
N MET A 160 -4.70 17.33 -6.87
CA MET A 160 -5.97 16.70 -7.23
C MET A 160 -6.94 17.71 -7.85
N ARG A 161 -7.05 18.92 -7.27
CA ARG A 161 -7.88 19.99 -7.82
C ARG A 161 -7.45 20.46 -9.20
N LEU A 162 -6.13 20.60 -9.40
CA LEU A 162 -5.55 20.95 -10.71
C LEU A 162 -5.87 19.89 -11.77
N LEU A 163 -5.90 18.62 -11.38
CA LEU A 163 -6.26 17.49 -12.25
C LEU A 163 -7.78 17.35 -12.48
N GLY A 164 -8.59 18.24 -11.93
CA GLY A 164 -10.05 18.28 -12.13
C GLY A 164 -10.85 17.43 -11.15
N ALA A 165 -10.24 16.85 -10.12
CA ALA A 165 -10.99 16.09 -9.11
C ALA A 165 -11.76 17.01 -8.16
N LYS A 166 -12.97 16.59 -7.80
CA LYS A 166 -13.77 17.18 -6.73
C LYS A 166 -13.40 16.52 -5.40
N ILE A 167 -12.98 17.32 -4.43
CA ILE A 167 -12.58 16.83 -3.11
C ILE A 167 -13.75 16.99 -2.14
N HIS A 168 -14.05 15.93 -1.40
CA HIS A 168 -15.04 15.89 -0.32
C HIS A 168 -14.33 15.75 1.02
N PRO A 169 -14.13 16.88 1.77
CA PRO A 169 -13.59 16.80 3.13
C PRO A 169 -14.57 16.07 4.05
N VAL A 170 -14.11 15.05 4.75
CA VAL A 170 -14.91 14.26 5.69
C VAL A 170 -14.57 14.68 7.11
N THR A 171 -15.57 15.23 7.81
CA THR A 171 -15.43 15.73 9.19
C THR A 171 -15.92 14.76 10.25
N ALA A 172 -16.50 13.62 9.84
CA ALA A 172 -16.96 12.58 10.75
C ALA A 172 -15.78 11.85 11.42
N GLY A 173 -15.98 11.33 12.62
CA GLY A 173 -14.98 10.59 13.38
C GLY A 173 -13.74 11.42 13.69
N THR A 174 -12.55 10.87 13.42
CA THR A 174 -11.26 11.56 13.57
C THR A 174 -10.89 12.41 12.35
N GLY A 175 -11.70 12.38 11.29
CA GLY A 175 -11.41 13.09 10.04
C GLY A 175 -10.16 12.57 9.31
N THR A 176 -9.89 11.27 9.38
CA THR A 176 -8.74 10.60 8.77
C THR A 176 -9.16 9.57 7.71
N LEU A 177 -8.22 8.78 7.20
CA LEU A 177 -8.42 7.79 6.13
C LEU A 177 -9.58 6.82 6.39
N LYS A 178 -9.74 6.32 7.64
CA LYS A 178 -10.85 5.40 7.99
C LYS A 178 -12.21 6.03 7.68
N ASP A 179 -12.38 7.29 8.07
CA ASP A 179 -13.65 7.99 7.89
C ASP A 179 -13.90 8.36 6.42
N ALA A 180 -12.82 8.68 5.69
CA ALA A 180 -12.88 8.87 4.24
C ALA A 180 -13.34 7.59 3.52
N MET A 181 -12.84 6.41 3.90
CA MET A 181 -13.30 5.12 3.36
C MET A 181 -14.77 4.84 3.69
N ASN A 182 -15.20 5.12 4.92
CA ASN A 182 -16.59 4.97 5.32
C ASN A 182 -17.52 5.81 4.45
N GLU A 183 -17.17 7.07 4.20
CA GLU A 183 -18.00 7.97 3.41
C GLU A 183 -17.97 7.61 1.93
N ALA A 184 -16.82 7.24 1.37
CA ALA A 184 -16.72 6.75 0.00
C ALA A 184 -17.60 5.50 -0.23
N LEU A 185 -17.61 4.55 0.72
CA LEU A 185 -18.46 3.35 0.66
C LEU A 185 -19.95 3.71 0.71
N ARG A 186 -20.38 4.65 1.59
CA ARG A 186 -21.77 5.12 1.66
C ARG A 186 -22.19 5.79 0.36
N TYR A 187 -21.33 6.64 -0.17
CA TYR A 187 -21.58 7.31 -1.44
C TYR A 187 -21.69 6.31 -2.59
N TRP A 188 -20.83 5.30 -2.60
CA TRP A 188 -20.84 4.26 -3.62
C TRP A 188 -22.12 3.42 -3.60
N VAL A 189 -22.60 3.01 -2.42
CA VAL A 189 -23.89 2.28 -2.28
C VAL A 189 -25.04 3.08 -2.92
N THR A 190 -25.05 4.40 -2.74
CA THR A 190 -26.09 5.28 -3.29
C THR A 190 -25.97 5.47 -4.81
N ASN A 191 -24.75 5.36 -5.36
CA ASN A 191 -24.42 5.69 -6.76
C ASN A 191 -23.88 4.48 -7.55
N ALA A 192 -24.17 3.27 -7.12
CA ALA A 192 -23.58 2.02 -7.60
C ALA A 192 -23.70 1.81 -9.11
N GLU A 193 -24.82 2.25 -9.72
CA GLU A 193 -25.07 2.07 -11.15
C GLU A 193 -24.15 2.91 -12.03
N THR A 194 -23.77 4.10 -11.61
CA THR A 194 -23.05 5.08 -12.42
C THR A 194 -21.57 5.21 -12.05
N HIS A 195 -21.20 4.93 -10.81
CA HIS A 195 -19.85 5.12 -10.30
C HIS A 195 -19.08 3.81 -10.18
N PHE A 196 -17.78 3.89 -10.36
CA PHE A 196 -16.82 2.85 -10.00
C PHE A 196 -15.94 3.33 -8.85
N TYR A 197 -15.79 2.50 -7.82
CA TYR A 197 -14.92 2.81 -6.69
C TYR A 197 -13.53 2.24 -6.94
N ILE A 198 -12.52 3.11 -7.03
CA ILE A 198 -11.10 2.73 -7.10
C ILE A 198 -10.55 2.70 -5.68
N ILE A 199 -10.35 1.50 -5.12
CA ILE A 199 -9.79 1.32 -3.78
C ILE A 199 -8.25 1.38 -3.84
N GLY A 200 -7.66 2.16 -2.93
CA GLY A 200 -6.23 2.47 -2.92
C GLY A 200 -5.34 1.46 -2.22
N THR A 201 -5.90 0.43 -1.57
CA THR A 201 -5.13 -0.55 -0.80
C THR A 201 -5.70 -1.96 -0.96
N VAL A 202 -4.98 -2.99 -0.45
CA VAL A 202 -5.39 -4.40 -0.48
C VAL A 202 -6.47 -4.72 0.57
N ALA A 203 -7.38 -3.78 0.82
CA ALA A 203 -8.52 -3.91 1.74
C ALA A 203 -9.84 -3.84 0.96
N GLY A 204 -10.96 -3.92 1.67
CA GLY A 204 -12.28 -3.91 1.06
C GLY A 204 -12.84 -5.30 0.77
N PRO A 205 -14.08 -5.39 0.27
CA PRO A 205 -14.70 -6.66 -0.06
C PRO A 205 -14.01 -7.31 -1.26
N HIS A 206 -13.94 -8.65 -1.30
CA HIS A 206 -13.49 -9.34 -2.52
C HIS A 206 -14.34 -8.88 -3.73
N PRO A 207 -13.72 -8.57 -4.92
CA PRO A 207 -12.37 -8.95 -5.35
C PRO A 207 -11.26 -7.90 -5.08
N TYR A 208 -11.53 -6.79 -4.41
CA TYR A 208 -10.59 -5.68 -4.27
C TYR A 208 -9.22 -6.07 -3.70
N PRO A 209 -9.12 -6.86 -2.61
CA PRO A 209 -7.79 -7.23 -2.09
C PRO A 209 -6.94 -7.96 -3.13
N GLN A 210 -7.52 -8.91 -3.85
CA GLN A 210 -6.84 -9.64 -4.91
C GLN A 210 -6.50 -8.74 -6.10
N MET A 211 -7.44 -7.95 -6.58
CA MET A 211 -7.28 -7.07 -7.73
C MET A 211 -6.18 -6.03 -7.50
N VAL A 212 -6.16 -5.41 -6.33
CA VAL A 212 -5.12 -4.43 -5.96
C VAL A 212 -3.76 -5.10 -5.85
N ARG A 213 -3.68 -6.29 -5.20
CA ARG A 213 -2.46 -7.09 -5.16
C ARG A 213 -1.91 -7.37 -6.56
N ASP A 214 -2.74 -7.85 -7.46
CA ASP A 214 -2.32 -8.28 -8.79
C ASP A 214 -1.80 -7.10 -9.62
N PHE A 215 -2.44 -5.92 -9.53
CA PHE A 215 -1.94 -4.72 -10.19
C PHE A 215 -0.67 -4.15 -9.53
N GLN A 216 -0.43 -4.40 -8.24
CA GLN A 216 0.78 -3.98 -7.54
C GLN A 216 1.92 -5.00 -7.67
N SER A 217 1.65 -6.25 -8.03
CA SER A 217 2.65 -7.34 -8.06
C SER A 217 3.78 -7.10 -9.08
N VAL A 218 3.59 -6.17 -10.01
CA VAL A 218 4.64 -5.67 -10.91
C VAL A 218 5.88 -5.19 -10.14
N ILE A 219 5.72 -4.66 -8.92
CA ILE A 219 6.83 -4.22 -8.05
C ILE A 219 7.78 -5.38 -7.76
N GLY A 220 7.25 -6.46 -7.24
CA GLY A 220 8.06 -7.64 -6.87
C GLY A 220 8.53 -8.44 -8.08
N THR A 221 7.74 -8.50 -9.16
CA THR A 221 8.15 -9.15 -10.41
C THR A 221 9.40 -8.49 -10.97
N GLU A 222 9.40 -7.17 -11.09
CA GLU A 222 10.57 -6.41 -11.53
C GLU A 222 11.74 -6.51 -10.56
N ALA A 223 11.49 -6.39 -9.24
CA ALA A 223 12.54 -6.49 -8.23
C ALA A 223 13.25 -7.85 -8.29
N ARG A 224 12.50 -8.94 -8.55
CA ARG A 224 13.03 -10.28 -8.69
C ARG A 224 13.95 -10.41 -9.91
N GLU A 225 13.52 -9.92 -11.06
CA GLU A 225 14.32 -9.92 -12.29
C GLU A 225 15.58 -9.07 -12.13
N GLN A 226 15.44 -7.86 -11.62
CA GLN A 226 16.52 -6.91 -11.44
C GLN A 226 17.58 -7.37 -10.44
N ILE A 227 17.19 -8.04 -9.33
CA ILE A 227 18.20 -8.52 -8.37
C ILE A 227 18.94 -9.75 -8.90
N ILE A 228 18.26 -10.61 -9.67
CA ILE A 228 18.94 -11.75 -10.34
C ILE A 228 19.93 -11.22 -11.39
N GLU A 229 19.58 -10.15 -12.13
CA GLU A 229 20.50 -9.52 -13.07
C GLU A 229 21.71 -8.89 -12.35
N ALA A 230 21.50 -8.24 -11.21
CA ALA A 230 22.55 -7.52 -10.48
C ALA A 230 23.46 -8.45 -9.67
N GLU A 231 22.93 -9.49 -9.03
CA GLU A 231 23.63 -10.31 -8.03
C GLU A 231 23.66 -11.81 -8.36
N GLY A 232 22.99 -12.24 -9.43
CA GLY A 232 22.92 -13.65 -9.85
C GLY A 232 22.06 -14.54 -8.95
N ARG A 233 21.39 -13.99 -7.93
CA ARG A 233 20.58 -14.72 -6.96
C ARG A 233 19.43 -13.88 -6.39
N LEU A 234 18.51 -14.53 -5.68
CA LEU A 234 17.46 -13.86 -4.92
C LEU A 234 18.03 -13.16 -3.67
N PRO A 235 17.30 -12.14 -3.13
CA PRO A 235 17.69 -11.49 -1.88
C PRO A 235 17.51 -12.44 -0.69
N ASP A 236 18.22 -12.17 0.40
CA ASP A 236 18.02 -12.86 1.67
C ASP A 236 16.78 -12.32 2.38
N LYS A 237 16.54 -11.00 2.28
CA LYS A 237 15.38 -10.35 2.90
C LYS A 237 14.75 -9.33 1.99
N ILE A 238 13.41 -9.22 2.08
CA ILE A 238 12.64 -8.11 1.48
C ILE A 238 11.81 -7.42 2.56
N VAL A 239 11.76 -6.08 2.50
CA VAL A 239 11.14 -5.25 3.54
C VAL A 239 10.25 -4.19 2.90
N ALA A 240 9.06 -3.98 3.46
CA ALA A 240 8.17 -2.89 3.07
C ALA A 240 7.34 -2.39 4.25
N CYS A 241 6.97 -1.10 4.24
CA CYS A 241 6.07 -0.53 5.24
C CYS A 241 4.62 -0.98 5.00
N ILE A 242 3.84 -1.02 6.08
CA ILE A 242 2.45 -1.47 6.06
C ILE A 242 1.53 -0.47 6.76
N GLY A 243 0.59 0.10 5.98
CA GLY A 243 -0.69 0.62 6.44
C GLY A 243 -1.76 -0.38 6.04
N GLY A 244 -2.58 -0.09 5.02
CA GLY A 244 -3.41 -1.14 4.40
C GLY A 244 -2.64 -2.22 3.66
N GLY A 245 -1.38 -1.97 3.26
CA GLY A 245 -0.40 -2.98 2.84
C GLY A 245 -0.24 -3.18 1.33
N SER A 246 -0.75 -2.29 0.45
CA SER A 246 -0.71 -2.52 -1.00
C SER A 246 0.71 -2.53 -1.60
N ASN A 247 1.60 -1.64 -1.17
CA ASN A 247 2.98 -1.63 -1.63
C ASN A 247 3.74 -2.89 -1.20
N ALA A 248 3.53 -3.30 0.04
CA ALA A 248 4.13 -4.50 0.62
C ALA A 248 3.64 -5.76 -0.09
N MET A 249 2.33 -5.90 -0.31
CA MET A 249 1.78 -7.04 -1.04
C MET A 249 2.30 -7.10 -2.48
N GLY A 250 2.44 -5.93 -3.13
CA GLY A 250 3.02 -5.82 -4.46
C GLY A 250 4.46 -6.34 -4.53
N LEU A 251 5.28 -6.02 -3.51
CA LEU A 251 6.64 -6.55 -3.41
C LEU A 251 6.65 -8.03 -3.02
N PHE A 252 5.83 -8.43 -2.02
CA PHE A 252 5.92 -9.76 -1.38
C PHE A 252 5.36 -10.87 -2.26
N TYR A 253 4.25 -10.63 -2.97
CA TYR A 253 3.51 -11.67 -3.67
C TYR A 253 4.37 -12.52 -4.63
N PRO A 254 5.25 -11.96 -5.47
CA PRO A 254 6.13 -12.75 -6.33
C PRO A 254 7.18 -13.59 -5.59
N PHE A 255 7.46 -13.29 -4.30
CA PHE A 255 8.43 -14.00 -3.47
C PHE A 255 7.80 -14.95 -2.45
N LEU A 256 6.46 -15.05 -2.38
CA LEU A 256 5.81 -15.84 -1.32
C LEU A 256 6.19 -17.32 -1.30
N ASP A 257 6.48 -17.90 -2.46
CA ASP A 257 6.86 -19.31 -2.58
C ASP A 257 8.39 -19.55 -2.47
N ASP A 258 9.20 -18.49 -2.41
CA ASP A 258 10.66 -18.57 -2.21
C ASP A 258 10.95 -18.67 -0.71
N LYS A 259 11.03 -19.88 -0.19
CA LYS A 259 11.13 -20.15 1.26
C LYS A 259 12.41 -19.61 1.91
N ASP A 260 13.47 -19.45 1.12
CA ASP A 260 14.76 -18.94 1.56
C ASP A 260 14.80 -17.41 1.61
N VAL A 261 13.78 -16.73 1.08
CA VAL A 261 13.62 -15.27 1.18
C VAL A 261 12.79 -14.93 2.41
N GLU A 262 13.39 -14.29 3.40
CA GLU A 262 12.68 -13.77 4.54
C GLU A 262 11.91 -12.48 4.17
N ILE A 263 10.67 -12.35 4.63
CA ILE A 263 9.79 -11.24 4.29
C ILE A 263 9.40 -10.49 5.55
N TYR A 264 9.56 -9.16 5.54
CA TYR A 264 9.25 -8.30 6.67
C TYR A 264 8.29 -7.17 6.30
N GLY A 265 7.15 -7.12 6.99
CA GLY A 265 6.19 -6.04 6.94
C GLY A 265 6.35 -5.12 8.17
N VAL A 266 6.57 -3.82 7.96
CA VAL A 266 6.84 -2.88 9.04
C VAL A 266 5.62 -1.99 9.28
N GLU A 267 4.96 -2.17 10.42
CA GLU A 267 3.82 -1.38 10.88
C GLU A 267 4.28 -0.09 11.58
N ALA A 268 3.38 0.90 11.68
CA ALA A 268 3.64 2.13 12.42
C ALA A 268 3.34 1.92 13.91
N ALA A 269 4.39 1.89 14.74
CA ALA A 269 4.26 1.83 16.20
C ALA A 269 3.90 3.19 16.84
N GLY A 270 3.82 4.26 16.05
CA GLY A 270 3.44 5.57 16.54
C GLY A 270 4.30 6.02 17.72
N LYS A 271 3.68 6.26 18.86
CA LYS A 271 4.35 6.59 20.13
C LYS A 271 4.75 5.35 20.97
N GLY A 272 4.82 4.20 20.33
CA GLY A 272 5.07 2.90 20.95
C GLY A 272 3.77 2.13 21.24
N ILE A 273 3.76 0.82 20.97
CA ILE A 273 2.57 -0.04 21.12
C ILE A 273 1.93 0.08 22.52
N PRO A 274 2.71 0.09 23.64
CA PRO A 274 2.13 0.19 24.99
C PRO A 274 1.39 1.51 25.26
N SER A 275 1.63 2.55 24.46
CA SER A 275 0.95 3.86 24.61
C SER A 275 -0.51 3.84 24.17
N GLY A 276 -0.91 2.84 23.34
CA GLY A 276 -2.19 2.80 22.65
C GLY A 276 -2.29 3.78 21.46
N LEU A 277 -1.26 4.61 21.21
CA LEU A 277 -1.19 5.58 20.11
C LEU A 277 -0.30 5.01 19.00
N HIS A 278 -0.82 4.07 18.22
CA HIS A 278 -0.15 3.37 17.14
C HIS A 278 -1.13 2.94 16.04
N ALA A 279 -0.64 2.49 14.90
CA ALA A 279 -1.41 1.93 13.78
C ALA A 279 -0.98 0.49 13.43
N ALA A 280 -0.39 -0.24 14.39
CA ALA A 280 0.10 -1.60 14.21
C ALA A 280 -1.04 -2.60 14.45
N SER A 281 -1.81 -2.89 13.40
CA SER A 281 -3.04 -3.71 13.48
C SER A 281 -2.77 -5.19 13.68
N LEU A 282 -1.64 -5.73 13.19
CA LEU A 282 -1.26 -7.13 13.41
C LEU A 282 -0.63 -7.34 14.78
N THR A 283 0.22 -6.39 15.20
CA THR A 283 0.91 -6.48 16.50
C THR A 283 -0.02 -6.19 17.69
N GLY A 284 -0.91 -5.20 17.56
CA GLY A 284 -1.75 -4.73 18.67
C GLY A 284 -3.25 -4.93 18.51
N GLY A 285 -3.69 -5.51 17.39
CA GLY A 285 -5.10 -5.70 17.06
C GLY A 285 -5.56 -7.15 17.18
N GLN A 286 -6.78 -7.39 16.73
CA GLN A 286 -7.40 -8.73 16.71
C GLN A 286 -8.33 -8.87 15.50
N PRO A 287 -8.70 -10.11 15.09
CA PRO A 287 -9.57 -10.33 13.95
C PRO A 287 -10.97 -9.73 14.14
N GLY A 288 -11.45 -8.98 13.15
CA GLY A 288 -12.78 -8.39 13.11
C GLY A 288 -13.20 -8.07 11.68
N ILE A 289 -14.22 -7.24 11.50
CA ILE A 289 -14.72 -6.83 10.18
C ILE A 289 -14.57 -5.32 10.04
N LEU A 290 -13.89 -4.92 8.97
CA LEU A 290 -13.69 -3.50 8.63
C LEU A 290 -13.79 -3.32 7.11
N HIS A 291 -14.50 -2.29 6.65
CA HIS A 291 -14.62 -1.91 5.25
C HIS A 291 -14.95 -3.07 4.29
N GLY A 292 -15.81 -4.00 4.73
CA GLY A 292 -16.33 -5.08 3.89
C GLY A 292 -15.48 -6.35 3.82
N ASN A 293 -14.45 -6.50 4.64
CA ASN A 293 -13.66 -7.72 4.76
C ASN A 293 -13.34 -8.07 6.22
N ARG A 294 -13.06 -9.35 6.49
CA ARG A 294 -12.53 -9.81 7.77
C ARG A 294 -11.01 -9.70 7.74
N THR A 295 -10.45 -9.06 8.76
CA THR A 295 -9.01 -8.79 8.85
C THR A 295 -8.62 -8.54 10.31
N TYR A 296 -7.33 -8.41 10.61
CA TYR A 296 -6.87 -7.82 11.86
C TYR A 296 -7.14 -6.33 11.88
N LEU A 297 -7.60 -5.82 13.02
CA LEU A 297 -7.89 -4.41 13.21
C LEU A 297 -7.75 -3.99 14.68
N LEU A 298 -7.55 -2.70 14.91
CA LEU A 298 -7.54 -2.10 16.23
C LEU A 298 -8.97 -1.92 16.70
N GLN A 299 -9.35 -2.64 17.75
CA GLN A 299 -10.68 -2.56 18.36
C GLN A 299 -10.61 -2.82 19.88
N ASN A 300 -11.56 -2.28 20.62
CA ASN A 300 -11.71 -2.54 22.03
C ASN A 300 -12.49 -3.84 22.29
N ASP A 301 -12.69 -4.19 23.57
CA ASP A 301 -13.37 -5.41 23.99
C ASP A 301 -14.86 -5.46 23.56
N ASP A 302 -15.47 -4.31 23.29
CA ASP A 302 -16.84 -4.20 22.75
C ASP A 302 -16.89 -4.30 21.22
N GLY A 303 -15.73 -4.52 20.56
CA GLY A 303 -15.62 -4.61 19.10
C GLY A 303 -15.70 -3.26 18.38
N GLN A 304 -15.59 -2.15 19.12
CA GLN A 304 -15.54 -0.82 18.51
C GLN A 304 -14.12 -0.51 18.01
N ILE A 305 -14.04 0.04 16.81
CA ILE A 305 -12.76 0.47 16.21
C ILE A 305 -12.14 1.53 17.10
N THR A 306 -10.90 1.32 17.52
CA THR A 306 -10.10 2.32 18.21
C THR A 306 -9.36 3.20 17.21
N ASP A 307 -9.07 4.44 17.61
CA ASP A 307 -8.35 5.37 16.75
C ASP A 307 -6.91 4.88 16.53
N ALA A 308 -6.47 4.94 15.29
CA ALA A 308 -5.07 4.71 14.96
C ALA A 308 -4.27 6.00 15.14
N HIS A 309 -2.95 5.87 15.22
CA HIS A 309 -2.03 7.01 15.22
C HIS A 309 -0.74 6.70 14.48
N SER A 310 -0.37 7.56 13.55
CA SER A 310 0.95 7.63 12.93
C SER A 310 1.22 9.05 12.43
N ILE A 311 2.48 9.49 12.49
CA ILE A 311 2.90 10.72 11.79
C ILE A 311 2.78 10.61 10.27
N SER A 312 2.75 9.38 9.76
CA SER A 312 2.53 9.08 8.35
C SER A 312 1.04 8.89 8.08
N ALA A 313 0.40 9.84 7.40
CA ALA A 313 -1.01 9.75 7.04
C ALA A 313 -1.35 8.52 6.18
N GLY A 314 -0.38 7.96 5.44
CA GLY A 314 -0.57 6.75 4.65
C GLY A 314 -0.53 5.45 5.46
N LEU A 315 -0.02 5.50 6.71
CA LEU A 315 -0.01 4.38 7.66
C LEU A 315 -1.04 4.55 8.79
N ASP A 316 -1.68 5.70 8.89
CA ASP A 316 -2.69 6.03 9.90
C ASP A 316 -4.03 5.35 9.58
N TYR A 317 -4.09 4.04 9.80
CA TYR A 317 -5.23 3.19 9.47
C TYR A 317 -5.36 2.04 10.47
N PRO A 318 -6.56 1.81 11.07
CA PRO A 318 -6.73 0.83 12.15
C PRO A 318 -6.92 -0.60 11.66
N GLY A 319 -6.65 -0.91 10.42
CA GLY A 319 -6.80 -2.24 9.83
C GLY A 319 -5.72 -2.56 8.82
N ILE A 320 -5.80 -3.73 8.22
CA ILE A 320 -4.83 -4.21 7.23
C ILE A 320 -5.53 -5.05 6.16
N GLY A 321 -4.84 -5.32 5.05
CA GLY A 321 -5.34 -6.25 4.03
C GLY A 321 -5.48 -7.68 4.54
N PRO A 322 -6.55 -8.40 4.13
CA PRO A 322 -6.83 -9.76 4.65
C PRO A 322 -5.77 -10.79 4.27
N GLU A 323 -5.06 -10.61 3.16
CA GLU A 323 -3.95 -11.48 2.77
C GLU A 323 -2.77 -11.33 3.73
N HIS A 324 -2.46 -10.10 4.20
CA HIS A 324 -1.47 -9.88 5.25
C HIS A 324 -1.85 -10.57 6.55
N SER A 325 -3.13 -10.50 6.95
CA SER A 325 -3.63 -11.20 8.13
C SER A 325 -3.41 -12.71 8.05
N TRP A 326 -3.68 -13.29 6.89
CA TRP A 326 -3.45 -14.72 6.64
C TRP A 326 -1.95 -15.08 6.60
N LEU A 327 -1.11 -14.25 5.99
CA LEU A 327 0.34 -14.45 5.95
C LEU A 327 0.97 -14.33 7.36
N HIS A 328 0.39 -13.51 8.23
CA HIS A 328 0.73 -13.44 9.65
C HIS A 328 0.37 -14.75 10.35
N ASP A 329 -0.87 -15.22 10.23
CA ASP A 329 -1.35 -16.44 10.87
C ASP A 329 -0.59 -17.68 10.43
N THR A 330 -0.13 -17.72 9.18
CA THR A 330 0.66 -18.83 8.63
C THR A 330 2.16 -18.72 8.91
N GLY A 331 2.62 -17.60 9.46
CA GLY A 331 4.03 -17.35 9.76
C GLY A 331 4.91 -17.18 8.51
N ARG A 332 4.33 -16.90 7.33
CA ARG A 332 5.11 -16.69 6.10
C ARG A 332 5.80 -15.34 6.06
N VAL A 333 5.19 -14.34 6.64
CA VAL A 333 5.72 -12.97 6.71
C VAL A 333 5.89 -12.58 8.18
N ASN A 334 7.04 -12.00 8.49
CA ASN A 334 7.34 -11.42 9.78
C ASN A 334 6.80 -9.99 9.83
N TYR A 335 5.91 -9.72 10.79
CA TYR A 335 5.41 -8.37 11.01
C TYR A 335 6.07 -7.76 12.22
N VAL A 336 6.64 -6.60 12.01
CA VAL A 336 7.40 -5.82 12.99
C VAL A 336 6.92 -4.38 12.96
N SER A 337 7.42 -3.52 13.84
CA SER A 337 6.99 -2.14 13.86
C SER A 337 8.14 -1.16 14.11
N ALA A 338 7.96 0.10 13.70
CA ALA A 338 8.85 1.20 13.97
C ALA A 338 8.06 2.40 14.50
N THR A 339 8.63 3.14 15.43
CA THR A 339 8.04 4.34 16.02
C THR A 339 8.17 5.56 15.11
N ASP A 340 7.38 6.59 15.42
CA ASP A 340 7.43 7.89 14.73
C ASP A 340 8.84 8.50 14.77
N ASP A 341 9.53 8.45 15.93
CA ASP A 341 10.86 9.01 16.08
C ASP A 341 11.92 8.23 15.28
N GLU A 342 11.84 6.91 15.28
CA GLU A 342 12.72 6.04 14.46
C GLU A 342 12.52 6.32 12.97
N ALA A 343 11.28 6.49 12.53
CA ALA A 343 10.96 6.83 11.14
C ALA A 343 11.52 8.22 10.75
N LEU A 344 11.44 9.22 11.62
CA LEU A 344 12.03 10.55 11.39
C LEU A 344 13.57 10.48 11.27
N VAL A 345 14.22 9.68 12.10
CA VAL A 345 15.67 9.45 12.02
C VAL A 345 16.05 8.80 10.69
N ALA A 346 15.31 7.77 10.28
CA ALA A 346 15.54 7.06 9.02
C ALA A 346 15.27 7.94 7.80
N PHE A 347 14.23 8.78 7.84
CA PHE A 347 13.93 9.78 6.82
C PHE A 347 15.14 10.70 6.57
N GLN A 348 15.68 11.29 7.65
CA GLN A 348 16.84 12.18 7.55
C GLN A 348 18.10 11.44 7.11
N LEU A 349 18.32 10.22 7.61
CA LEU A 349 19.47 9.38 7.25
C LEU A 349 19.47 9.10 5.73
N CYS A 350 18.35 8.67 5.16
CA CYS A 350 18.22 8.41 3.74
C CYS A 350 18.52 9.66 2.91
N ALA A 351 17.93 10.80 3.30
CA ALA A 351 18.15 12.07 2.61
C ALA A 351 19.62 12.51 2.63
N ARG A 352 20.31 12.34 3.77
CA ARG A 352 21.73 12.76 3.91
C ARG A 352 22.72 11.78 3.29
N GLN A 353 22.41 10.48 3.31
CA GLN A 353 23.32 9.47 2.77
C GLN A 353 23.14 9.28 1.27
N GLU A 354 21.92 9.19 0.78
CA GLU A 354 21.66 8.86 -0.63
C GLU A 354 21.16 10.05 -1.48
N GLY A 355 20.86 11.20 -0.85
CA GLY A 355 20.21 12.31 -1.55
C GLY A 355 18.77 11.98 -1.97
N ILE A 356 18.16 10.95 -1.38
CA ILE A 356 16.80 10.50 -1.63
C ILE A 356 15.93 10.95 -0.46
N ILE A 357 14.91 11.76 -0.73
CA ILE A 357 13.93 12.17 0.28
C ILE A 357 12.77 11.16 0.24
N PRO A 358 12.74 10.16 1.16
CA PRO A 358 11.70 9.16 1.19
C PRO A 358 10.40 9.77 1.73
N ALA A 359 9.23 9.19 1.42
CA ALA A 359 8.04 9.49 2.19
C ALA A 359 8.15 8.94 3.63
N LEU A 360 7.32 9.45 4.55
CA LEU A 360 7.28 8.94 5.93
C LEU A 360 6.92 7.45 5.97
N GLU A 361 6.11 6.98 5.02
CA GLU A 361 5.72 5.58 4.92
C GLU A 361 6.95 4.65 4.80
N PRO A 362 7.80 4.71 3.75
CA PRO A 362 8.96 3.83 3.63
C PRO A 362 10.05 4.14 4.66
N SER A 363 10.03 5.30 5.31
CA SER A 363 10.95 5.63 6.40
C SER A 363 10.77 4.71 7.61
N HIS A 364 9.55 4.24 7.92
CA HIS A 364 9.31 3.22 8.94
C HIS A 364 10.01 1.90 8.58
N ALA A 365 9.94 1.49 7.32
CA ALA A 365 10.62 0.28 6.86
C ALA A 365 12.15 0.42 6.90
N LEU A 366 12.69 1.58 6.52
CA LEU A 366 14.13 1.85 6.64
C LEU A 366 14.59 1.91 8.09
N ALA A 367 13.75 2.42 9.01
CA ALA A 367 14.04 2.41 10.44
C ALA A 367 14.25 0.98 10.94
N TYR A 368 13.38 0.04 10.59
CA TYR A 368 13.57 -1.36 10.93
C TYR A 368 14.80 -1.96 10.26
N VAL A 369 15.03 -1.70 8.96
CA VAL A 369 16.25 -2.16 8.27
C VAL A 369 17.50 -1.73 9.02
N SER A 370 17.54 -0.50 9.54
CA SER A 370 18.70 0.02 10.28
C SER A 370 19.03 -0.74 11.56
N THR A 371 18.06 -1.46 12.14
CA THR A 371 18.28 -2.26 13.37
C THR A 371 18.86 -3.64 13.10
N MET A 372 18.74 -4.16 11.88
CA MET A 372 19.14 -5.55 11.59
C MET A 372 20.29 -5.68 10.58
N ILE A 373 20.43 -4.71 9.68
CA ILE A 373 21.30 -4.88 8.50
C ILE A 373 22.79 -4.92 8.86
N GLY A 374 23.19 -4.20 9.92
CA GLY A 374 24.58 -4.17 10.39
C GLY A 374 25.09 -5.51 10.95
N ASP A 375 24.19 -6.35 11.45
CA ASP A 375 24.50 -7.68 12.01
C ASP A 375 24.51 -8.78 10.94
N MET A 376 24.10 -8.47 9.69
CA MET A 376 24.08 -9.40 8.57
C MET A 376 25.46 -9.47 7.89
N SER A 377 25.75 -10.60 7.23
CA SER A 377 26.98 -10.76 6.45
C SER A 377 27.00 -9.84 5.22
N ALA A 378 28.18 -9.36 4.84
CA ALA A 378 28.35 -8.43 3.72
C ALA A 378 27.96 -8.98 2.32
N ASP A 379 27.85 -10.30 2.19
CA ASP A 379 27.37 -11.00 1.00
C ASP A 379 25.85 -11.18 0.95
N GLN A 380 25.16 -10.90 2.06
CA GLN A 380 23.70 -10.93 2.12
C GLN A 380 23.07 -9.70 1.47
N ILE A 381 21.81 -9.83 1.05
CA ILE A 381 21.11 -8.84 0.26
C ILE A 381 19.76 -8.53 0.89
N VAL A 382 19.48 -7.24 1.10
CA VAL A 382 18.20 -6.73 1.55
C VAL A 382 17.59 -5.84 0.46
N ILE A 383 16.33 -6.07 0.09
CA ILE A 383 15.56 -5.16 -0.76
C ILE A 383 14.53 -4.42 0.10
N LEU A 384 14.55 -3.09 0.04
CA LEU A 384 13.57 -2.20 0.65
C LEU A 384 12.71 -1.54 -0.41
N ASN A 385 11.38 -1.57 -0.28
CA ASN A 385 10.49 -0.85 -1.18
C ASN A 385 10.38 0.64 -0.81
N MET A 386 10.92 1.51 -1.67
CA MET A 386 10.75 2.97 -1.59
C MET A 386 9.45 3.36 -2.28
N CYS A 387 8.33 3.21 -1.57
CA CYS A 387 6.99 3.25 -2.15
C CYS A 387 6.42 4.64 -2.42
N GLY A 388 7.10 5.70 -1.98
CA GLY A 388 6.69 7.09 -2.20
C GLY A 388 7.79 8.09 -1.84
N ARG A 389 7.76 9.26 -2.47
CA ARG A 389 8.70 10.36 -2.20
C ARG A 389 8.17 11.33 -1.15
N GLY A 390 9.09 11.96 -0.42
CA GLY A 390 8.80 12.73 0.78
C GLY A 390 8.59 14.23 0.59
N ASP A 391 8.56 14.74 -0.67
CA ASP A 391 8.32 16.18 -0.90
C ASP A 391 7.02 16.66 -0.22
N LYS A 392 6.01 15.80 -0.18
CA LYS A 392 4.72 16.07 0.48
C LYS A 392 4.81 16.21 1.99
N ASP A 393 5.83 15.61 2.61
CA ASP A 393 5.98 15.46 4.07
C ASP A 393 6.87 16.54 4.69
N LEU A 394 7.64 17.30 3.88
CA LEU A 394 8.63 18.27 4.38
C LEU A 394 8.03 19.29 5.35
N GLY A 395 6.81 19.77 5.08
CA GLY A 395 6.11 20.73 5.94
C GLY A 395 5.84 20.20 7.36
N ALA A 396 5.65 18.88 7.50
CA ALA A 396 5.46 18.22 8.80
C ALA A 396 6.78 17.76 9.41
N VAL A 397 7.68 17.20 8.60
CA VAL A 397 8.94 16.57 9.04
C VAL A 397 9.93 17.59 9.57
N LEU A 398 10.13 18.74 8.88
CA LEU A 398 11.15 19.71 9.30
C LEU A 398 10.92 20.25 10.71
N PRO A 399 9.69 20.70 11.10
CA PRO A 399 9.44 21.12 12.48
C PRO A 399 9.61 20.00 13.52
N MET A 400 9.35 18.74 13.15
CA MET A 400 9.55 17.59 14.06
C MET A 400 11.03 17.30 14.26
N LEU A 401 11.84 17.32 13.20
CA LEU A 401 13.30 17.15 13.28
C LEU A 401 13.96 18.28 14.08
N ASP A 402 13.47 19.52 13.94
CA ASP A 402 13.96 20.67 14.73
C ASP A 402 13.71 20.46 16.22
N LYS A 403 12.50 20.01 16.60
CA LYS A 403 12.18 19.65 18.00
C LYS A 403 13.08 18.55 18.59
N LEU A 404 13.55 17.65 17.74
CA LEU A 404 14.49 16.58 18.11
C LEU A 404 15.96 17.07 18.13
N GLY A 405 16.22 18.35 17.81
CA GLY A 405 17.58 18.91 17.72
C GLY A 405 18.41 18.30 16.59
N ARG A 406 17.77 17.93 15.48
CA ARG A 406 18.40 17.20 14.36
C ARG A 406 18.55 18.02 13.07
N LEU A 407 18.00 19.23 13.00
CA LEU A 407 18.19 20.15 11.86
C LEU A 407 19.44 21.01 11.99
#